data_1c9221b556224c131b28cd708da81893
#
_entry.id   1c9221b556224c131b28cd708da81893
#
_cell.length_a   1.000
_cell.length_b   1.000
_cell.length_c   1.000
_cell.angle_alpha   90.00
_cell.angle_beta   90.00
_cell.angle_gamma   90.00
#
_symmetry.space_group_name_H-M   'P 1'
#
loop_
_entity.id
_entity.type
_entity.pdbx_description
1 polymer ?
#
loop_
_entity_poly.entity_id
_entity_poly.type
_entity_poly.pdbx_seq_one_letter_code
_entity_poly.pdbx_strand_id
1 'polypeptide(L)'
;MEKKTVSVVMCTYNGEKYLREQMDSILAQTYPIHEIIVCDDCSTDGTMNILQEYATKFPFIKVHRNTRNKGCNQNFHDIFYQVSKKVDYIAISDQDDIWFPEKIGKLVQLIEKEEGYNLCFSDIISSPTYSRQQTKDYLPLPFTAESLF
;
A
#
# COMPACT_ATOMS: atom_id res chain seq x y z
N MET A 1 -8.72 9.92 21.56
CA MET A 1 -8.15 10.58 20.34
C MET A 1 -8.83 9.98 19.12
N GLU A 2 -9.22 10.81 18.19
CA GLU A 2 -9.78 10.38 16.92
C GLU A 2 -8.72 9.60 16.13
N LYS A 3 -9.09 8.43 15.56
CA LYS A 3 -8.14 7.64 14.76
C LYS A 3 -7.79 8.40 13.49
N LYS A 4 -6.51 8.42 13.18
CA LYS A 4 -6.01 9.00 11.92
C LYS A 4 -6.54 8.24 10.71
N THR A 5 -6.90 8.94 9.68
CA THR A 5 -7.40 8.38 8.43
C THR A 5 -6.25 8.05 7.49
N VAL A 6 -6.27 6.84 6.91
CA VAL A 6 -5.22 6.36 6.01
C VAL A 6 -5.83 5.97 4.67
N SER A 7 -5.30 6.53 3.58
CA SER A 7 -5.55 6.05 2.22
C SER A 7 -4.38 5.21 1.75
N VAL A 8 -4.67 4.10 1.07
CA VAL A 8 -3.65 3.30 0.39
C VAL A 8 -3.64 3.66 -1.08
N VAL A 9 -2.47 3.90 -1.65
CA VAL A 9 -2.29 4.09 -3.09
C VAL A 9 -1.44 2.97 -3.66
N MET A 10 -1.83 2.43 -4.82
CA MET A 10 -1.14 1.36 -5.51
C MET A 10 -1.09 1.65 -7.01
N CYS A 11 0.08 1.46 -7.61
CA CYS A 11 0.23 1.46 -9.06
C CYS A 11 0.40 0.02 -9.55
N THR A 12 -0.26 -0.34 -10.66
CA THR A 12 -0.20 -1.70 -11.22
C THR A 12 0.22 -1.66 -12.69
N TYR A 13 0.99 -2.64 -13.08
CA TYR A 13 1.32 -2.96 -14.47
C TYR A 13 1.65 -4.44 -14.61
N ASN A 14 0.80 -5.21 -15.31
CA ASN A 14 0.93 -6.65 -15.53
C ASN A 14 1.21 -7.42 -14.22
N GLY A 15 0.39 -7.16 -13.20
CA GLY A 15 0.53 -7.68 -11.85
C GLY A 15 -0.33 -8.91 -11.53
N GLU A 16 -1.03 -9.49 -12.51
CA GLU A 16 -2.01 -10.57 -12.33
C GLU A 16 -1.55 -11.66 -11.37
N LYS A 17 -0.27 -12.03 -11.43
CA LYS A 17 0.30 -13.14 -10.65
C LYS A 17 0.28 -12.91 -9.13
N TYR A 18 0.46 -11.66 -8.67
CA TYR A 18 0.67 -11.35 -7.25
C TYR A 18 -0.43 -10.47 -6.65
N LEU A 19 -1.19 -9.78 -7.50
CA LEU A 19 -2.11 -8.73 -7.10
C LEU A 19 -3.17 -9.19 -6.10
N ARG A 20 -3.68 -10.42 -6.21
CA ARG A 20 -4.69 -10.93 -5.26
C ARG A 20 -4.14 -11.05 -3.85
N GLU A 21 -2.94 -11.61 -3.69
CA GLU A 21 -2.31 -11.74 -2.38
C GLU A 21 -2.04 -10.37 -1.76
N GLN A 22 -1.59 -9.41 -2.57
CA GLN A 22 -1.36 -8.05 -2.10
C GLN A 22 -2.67 -7.37 -1.67
N MET A 23 -3.71 -7.40 -2.50
CA MET A 23 -5.01 -6.80 -2.17
C MET A 23 -5.61 -7.41 -0.90
N ASP A 24 -5.56 -8.75 -0.76
CA ASP A 24 -6.05 -9.45 0.42
C ASP A 24 -5.26 -9.05 1.68
N SER A 25 -3.95 -8.85 1.56
CA SER A 25 -3.10 -8.43 2.68
C SER A 25 -3.39 -6.99 3.13
N ILE A 26 -3.74 -6.10 2.20
CA ILE A 26 -4.17 -4.74 2.51
C ILE A 26 -5.55 -4.76 3.18
N LEU A 27 -6.48 -5.56 2.68
CA LEU A 27 -7.82 -5.70 3.26
C LEU A 27 -7.80 -6.37 4.65
N ALA A 28 -6.77 -7.17 4.93
CA ALA A 28 -6.57 -7.83 6.23
C ALA A 28 -5.90 -6.93 7.29
N GLN A 29 -5.63 -5.65 6.99
CA GLN A 29 -5.06 -4.75 7.97
C GLN A 29 -5.97 -4.57 9.18
N THR A 30 -5.39 -4.62 10.39
CA THR A 30 -6.13 -4.40 11.65
C THR A 30 -6.43 -2.92 11.90
N TYR A 31 -5.71 -2.02 11.22
CA TYR A 31 -5.99 -0.59 11.21
C TYR A 31 -6.99 -0.27 10.08
N PRO A 32 -8.04 0.53 10.35
CA PRO A 32 -9.04 0.85 9.33
C PRO A 32 -8.45 1.68 8.19
N ILE A 33 -8.68 1.22 6.96
CA ILE A 33 -8.31 1.95 5.75
C ILE A 33 -9.52 2.74 5.27
N HIS A 34 -9.32 4.02 5.00
CA HIS A 34 -10.36 4.93 4.54
C HIS A 34 -10.74 4.68 3.08
N GLU A 35 -9.73 4.54 2.23
CA GLU A 35 -9.89 4.23 0.80
C GLU A 35 -8.63 3.53 0.26
N ILE A 36 -8.80 2.76 -0.81
CA ILE A 36 -7.72 2.20 -1.60
C ILE A 36 -7.88 2.75 -3.01
N ILE A 37 -6.85 3.43 -3.52
CA ILE A 37 -6.84 3.96 -4.88
C ILE A 37 -5.80 3.21 -5.67
N VAL A 38 -6.21 2.60 -6.77
CA VAL A 38 -5.33 1.85 -7.67
C VAL A 38 -5.30 2.52 -9.04
N CYS A 39 -4.11 2.73 -9.57
CA CYS A 39 -3.93 3.24 -10.92
C CYS A 39 -3.19 2.22 -11.78
N ASP A 40 -3.90 1.64 -12.73
CA ASP A 40 -3.36 0.68 -13.68
C ASP A 40 -2.71 1.37 -14.88
N ASP A 41 -1.47 1.01 -15.17
CA ASP A 41 -0.66 1.61 -16.22
C ASP A 41 -0.74 0.86 -17.56
N CYS A 42 -1.97 0.61 -18.02
CA CYS A 42 -2.28 -0.11 -19.26
C CYS A 42 -1.84 -1.59 -19.23
N SER A 43 -2.15 -2.32 -18.17
CA SER A 43 -1.93 -3.77 -18.13
C SER A 43 -2.63 -4.49 -19.29
N THR A 44 -1.96 -5.53 -19.78
CA THR A 44 -2.42 -6.37 -20.89
C THR A 44 -2.79 -7.79 -20.46
N ASP A 45 -2.53 -8.14 -19.19
CA ASP A 45 -2.90 -9.39 -18.53
C ASP A 45 -4.24 -9.30 -17.78
N GLY A 46 -4.52 -10.22 -16.86
CA GLY A 46 -5.75 -10.25 -16.06
C GLY A 46 -5.81 -9.20 -14.93
N THR A 47 -4.83 -8.31 -14.78
CA THR A 47 -4.76 -7.31 -13.70
C THR A 47 -6.05 -6.52 -13.57
N MET A 48 -6.58 -5.96 -14.66
CA MET A 48 -7.80 -5.14 -14.62
C MET A 48 -9.03 -5.93 -14.19
N ASN A 49 -9.15 -7.20 -14.59
CA ASN A 49 -10.27 -8.05 -14.19
C ASN A 49 -10.25 -8.26 -12.67
N ILE A 50 -9.07 -8.53 -12.10
CA ILE A 50 -8.88 -8.68 -10.65
C ILE A 50 -9.29 -7.38 -9.93
N LEU A 51 -8.79 -6.24 -10.38
CA LEU A 51 -9.10 -4.94 -9.76
C LEU A 51 -10.60 -4.64 -9.78
N GLN A 52 -11.30 -4.94 -10.87
CA GLN A 52 -12.75 -4.76 -10.99
C GLN A 52 -13.53 -5.66 -10.04
N GLU A 53 -13.08 -6.91 -9.82
CA GLU A 53 -13.70 -7.81 -8.84
C GLU A 53 -13.62 -7.21 -7.42
N TYR A 54 -12.46 -6.66 -7.02
CA TYR A 54 -12.28 -6.02 -5.71
C TYR A 54 -13.12 -4.73 -5.59
N ALA A 55 -13.09 -3.87 -6.59
CA ALA A 55 -13.87 -2.62 -6.58
C ALA A 55 -15.38 -2.88 -6.52
N THR A 56 -15.87 -3.97 -7.11
CA THR A 56 -17.28 -4.37 -7.01
C THR A 56 -17.64 -4.83 -5.60
N LYS A 57 -16.75 -5.55 -4.92
CA LYS A 57 -16.99 -6.06 -3.56
C LYS A 57 -16.81 -4.99 -2.48
N PHE A 58 -15.92 -4.04 -2.70
CA PHE A 58 -15.50 -3.06 -1.70
C PHE A 58 -15.62 -1.63 -2.26
N PRO A 59 -16.70 -0.89 -1.97
CA PRO A 59 -16.98 0.43 -2.55
C PRO A 59 -15.92 1.51 -2.23
N PHE A 60 -15.07 1.29 -1.23
CA PHE A 60 -13.96 2.18 -0.89
C PHE A 60 -12.70 1.93 -1.74
N ILE A 61 -12.72 0.93 -2.63
CA ILE A 61 -11.65 0.69 -3.61
C ILE A 61 -12.02 1.42 -4.91
N LYS A 62 -11.14 2.32 -5.32
CA LYS A 62 -11.28 3.11 -6.55
C LYS A 62 -10.21 2.68 -7.54
N VAL A 63 -10.61 2.31 -8.75
CA VAL A 63 -9.69 1.86 -9.80
C VAL A 63 -9.70 2.85 -10.96
N HIS A 64 -8.53 3.33 -11.31
CA HIS A 64 -8.28 4.16 -12.48
C HIS A 64 -7.40 3.39 -13.46
N ARG A 65 -7.59 3.61 -14.74
CA ARG A 65 -6.74 3.05 -15.79
C ARG A 65 -6.18 4.17 -16.65
N ASN A 66 -4.88 4.20 -16.83
CA ASN A 66 -4.25 5.13 -17.76
C ASN A 66 -4.65 4.83 -19.21
N THR A 67 -4.64 5.84 -20.06
CA THR A 67 -4.88 5.68 -21.49
C THR A 67 -3.64 5.22 -22.27
N ARG A 68 -2.48 5.32 -21.65
CA ARG A 68 -1.17 4.84 -22.12
C ARG A 68 -0.28 4.50 -20.96
N ASN A 69 0.70 3.65 -21.16
CA ASN A 69 1.72 3.39 -20.16
C ASN A 69 2.57 4.65 -19.93
N LYS A 70 2.65 5.10 -18.68
CA LYS A 70 3.37 6.31 -18.24
C LYS A 70 4.66 5.98 -17.49
N GLY A 71 4.82 4.72 -17.09
CA GLY A 71 5.87 4.25 -16.19
C GLY A 71 5.57 4.52 -14.72
N CYS A 72 6.25 3.78 -13.87
CA CYS A 72 6.00 3.72 -12.42
C CYS A 72 6.02 5.11 -11.76
N ASN A 73 7.07 5.90 -11.99
CA ASN A 73 7.23 7.20 -11.33
C ASN A 73 6.10 8.18 -11.67
N GLN A 74 5.74 8.30 -12.96
CA GLN A 74 4.67 9.21 -13.36
C GLN A 74 3.31 8.72 -12.88
N ASN A 75 3.09 7.40 -12.86
CA ASN A 75 1.86 6.81 -12.37
C ASN A 75 1.67 7.08 -10.87
N PHE A 76 2.71 6.90 -10.05
CA PHE A 76 2.67 7.27 -8.63
C PHE A 76 2.50 8.77 -8.42
N HIS A 77 3.17 9.61 -9.20
CA HIS A 77 2.95 11.05 -9.12
C HIS A 77 1.48 11.41 -9.36
N ASP A 78 0.86 10.85 -10.39
CA ASP A 78 -0.51 11.19 -10.76
C ASP A 78 -1.56 10.65 -9.76
N ILE A 79 -1.31 9.48 -9.16
CA ILE A 79 -2.26 8.86 -8.21
C ILE A 79 -2.45 9.69 -6.94
N PHE A 80 -1.42 10.41 -6.48
CA PHE A 80 -1.53 11.26 -5.30
C PHE A 80 -2.58 12.35 -5.42
N TYR A 81 -2.86 12.84 -6.63
CA TYR A 81 -3.92 13.84 -6.88
C TYR A 81 -5.33 13.24 -6.82
N GLN A 82 -5.46 11.92 -6.80
CA GLN A 82 -6.75 11.22 -6.67
C GLN A 82 -7.14 10.98 -5.21
N VAL A 83 -6.19 11.11 -4.28
CA VAL A 83 -6.42 10.88 -2.86
C VAL A 83 -7.33 11.96 -2.27
N SER A 84 -8.25 11.54 -1.40
CA SER A 84 -9.13 12.45 -0.67
C SER A 84 -8.30 13.46 0.15
N LYS A 85 -8.64 14.75 0.03
CA LYS A 85 -7.99 15.82 0.81
C LYS A 85 -8.25 15.74 2.33
N LYS A 86 -9.08 14.80 2.76
CA LYS A 86 -9.48 14.65 4.16
C LYS A 86 -8.72 13.53 4.88
N VAL A 87 -7.74 12.90 4.24
CA VAL A 87 -6.94 11.86 4.90
C VAL A 87 -5.71 12.45 5.57
N ASP A 88 -5.33 11.86 6.71
CA ASP A 88 -4.14 12.27 7.46
C ASP A 88 -2.86 11.68 6.86
N TYR A 89 -2.93 10.43 6.37
CA TYR A 89 -1.76 9.70 5.85
C TYR A 89 -2.06 8.97 4.55
N ILE A 90 -1.04 8.85 3.73
CA ILE A 90 -1.04 8.02 2.52
C ILE A 90 -0.03 6.90 2.69
N ALA A 91 -0.48 5.66 2.55
CA ALA A 91 0.36 4.48 2.50
C ALA A 91 0.58 4.06 1.04
N ILE A 92 1.83 3.99 0.63
CA ILE A 92 2.22 3.57 -0.72
C ILE A 92 2.39 2.05 -0.73
N SER A 93 1.82 1.39 -1.72
CA SER A 93 1.89 -0.04 -1.92
C SER A 93 2.39 -0.38 -3.32
N ASP A 94 3.34 -1.31 -3.40
CA ASP A 94 3.63 -2.03 -4.63
C ASP A 94 2.57 -3.12 -4.88
N GLN A 95 2.53 -3.67 -6.09
CA GLN A 95 1.48 -4.63 -6.49
C GLN A 95 1.76 -6.08 -6.10
N ASP A 96 2.97 -6.38 -5.62
CA ASP A 96 3.54 -7.71 -5.46
C ASP A 96 4.13 -7.99 -4.07
N ASP A 97 3.86 -7.11 -3.12
CA ASP A 97 4.20 -7.30 -1.71
C ASP A 97 3.07 -8.02 -0.95
N ILE A 98 3.39 -8.51 0.24
CA ILE A 98 2.40 -8.98 1.21
C ILE A 98 2.59 -8.21 2.51
N TRP A 99 1.55 -7.51 2.95
CA TRP A 99 1.60 -6.71 4.16
C TRP A 99 1.20 -7.53 5.39
N PHE A 100 1.97 -7.40 6.47
CA PHE A 100 1.54 -7.94 7.77
C PHE A 100 0.30 -7.21 8.27
N PRO A 101 -0.61 -7.89 8.98
CA PRO A 101 -1.87 -7.31 9.42
C PRO A 101 -1.73 -6.03 10.26
N GLU A 102 -0.65 -5.88 11.00
CA GLU A 102 -0.39 -4.74 11.89
C GLU A 102 0.43 -3.62 11.24
N LYS A 103 0.82 -3.75 9.96
CA LYS A 103 1.74 -2.81 9.29
C LYS A 103 1.28 -1.37 9.42
N ILE A 104 0.08 -1.06 8.98
CA ILE A 104 -0.46 0.31 9.00
C ILE A 104 -0.57 0.84 10.43
N GLY A 105 -1.09 0.03 11.35
CA GLY A 105 -1.23 0.43 12.75
C GLY A 105 0.09 0.79 13.41
N LYS A 106 1.14 -0.01 13.16
CA LYS A 106 2.50 0.26 13.68
C LYS A 106 3.11 1.51 13.06
N LEU A 107 2.95 1.72 11.75
CA LEU A 107 3.49 2.91 11.07
C LEU A 107 2.78 4.18 11.55
N VAL A 108 1.46 4.16 11.71
CA VAL A 108 0.71 5.29 12.27
C VAL A 108 1.16 5.59 13.71
N GLN A 109 1.30 4.57 14.56
CA GLN A 109 1.80 4.77 15.92
C GLN A 109 3.20 5.38 15.94
N LEU A 110 4.07 4.95 15.03
CA LEU A 110 5.44 5.44 14.97
C LEU A 110 5.48 6.91 14.55
N ILE A 111 4.79 7.29 13.49
CA ILE A 111 4.79 8.67 12.98
C ILE A 111 4.11 9.65 13.95
N GLU A 112 3.07 9.21 14.68
CA GLU A 112 2.38 10.02 15.69
C GLU A 112 3.19 10.20 16.99
N LYS A 113 4.13 9.31 17.26
CA LYS A 113 4.96 9.35 18.45
C LYS A 113 6.08 10.38 18.38
N GLU A 114 6.56 10.66 17.19
CA GLU A 114 7.70 11.50 16.91
C GLU A 114 7.26 12.81 16.25
N GLU A 115 7.35 13.92 16.96
CA GLU A 115 7.00 15.24 16.40
C GLU A 115 7.96 15.63 15.26
N GLY A 116 7.40 16.12 14.16
CA GLY A 116 8.16 16.69 13.03
C GLY A 116 8.51 15.71 11.91
N TYR A 117 8.17 14.43 12.02
CA TYR A 117 8.34 13.47 10.92
C TYR A 117 7.10 13.45 10.00
N ASN A 118 7.36 13.48 8.70
CA ASN A 118 6.32 13.41 7.67
C ASN A 118 6.38 12.12 6.86
N LEU A 119 7.36 11.25 7.11
CA LEU A 119 7.56 9.99 6.40
C LEU A 119 7.96 8.89 7.38
N CYS A 120 7.33 7.73 7.20
CA CYS A 120 7.67 6.51 7.92
C CYS A 120 7.63 5.34 6.95
N PHE A 121 8.55 4.41 7.07
CA PHE A 121 8.58 3.19 6.24
C PHE A 121 8.93 1.96 7.08
N SER A 122 8.54 0.79 6.58
CA SER A 122 8.89 -0.49 7.18
C SER A 122 9.98 -1.18 6.36
N ASP A 123 10.72 -2.04 7.02
CA ASP A 123 11.65 -2.95 6.37
C ASP A 123 10.91 -4.00 5.53
N ILE A 124 11.61 -4.58 4.56
CA ILE A 124 11.12 -5.62 3.67
C ILE A 124 11.85 -6.93 3.98
N ILE A 125 11.07 -7.99 4.20
CA ILE A 125 11.62 -9.35 4.31
C ILE A 125 11.51 -10.01 2.94
N SER A 126 12.65 -10.24 2.31
CA SER A 126 12.73 -10.99 1.06
C SER A 126 13.17 -12.42 1.36
N SER A 127 12.35 -13.40 1.01
CA SER A 127 12.72 -14.83 1.15
C SER A 127 12.14 -15.65 0.00
N PRO A 128 12.95 -16.51 -0.64
CA PRO A 128 12.46 -17.43 -1.66
C PRO A 128 11.54 -18.53 -1.10
N THR A 129 11.52 -18.70 0.23
CA THR A 129 10.76 -19.76 0.92
C THR A 129 9.86 -19.19 2.02
N TYR A 130 9.32 -17.99 1.81
CA TYR A 130 8.47 -17.32 2.78
C TYR A 130 7.26 -18.18 3.18
N SER A 131 7.13 -18.47 4.47
CA SER A 131 5.91 -18.96 5.08
C SER A 131 5.45 -18.02 6.20
N ARG A 132 4.14 -17.78 6.30
CA ARG A 132 3.52 -16.94 7.34
C ARG A 132 3.94 -17.30 8.79
N GLN A 133 4.49 -18.49 9.01
CA GLN A 133 4.90 -18.94 10.34
C GLN A 133 6.24 -18.38 10.81
N GLN A 134 7.10 -17.89 9.91
CA GLN A 134 8.45 -17.41 10.26
C GLN A 134 8.53 -15.95 10.67
N THR A 135 7.44 -15.20 10.65
CA THR A 135 7.44 -13.75 10.84
C THR A 135 7.15 -13.28 12.26
N LYS A 136 7.01 -14.17 13.22
CA LYS A 136 6.69 -13.80 14.61
C LYS A 136 7.82 -13.06 15.34
N ASP A 137 9.06 -13.12 14.85
CA ASP A 137 10.25 -12.71 15.59
C ASP A 137 10.99 -11.48 15.02
N TYR A 138 10.49 -10.85 13.94
CA TYR A 138 11.12 -9.66 13.40
C TYR A 138 10.45 -8.39 13.91
N LEU A 139 11.08 -7.78 14.91
CA LEU A 139 10.84 -6.38 15.26
C LEU A 139 11.67 -5.52 14.28
N PRO A 140 11.08 -4.49 13.65
CA PRO A 140 11.87 -3.56 12.85
C PRO A 140 12.88 -2.86 13.73
N LEU A 141 14.14 -2.82 13.29
CA LEU A 141 15.16 -2.00 13.93
C LEU A 141 14.75 -0.52 13.82
N PRO A 142 14.96 0.28 14.85
CA PRO A 142 14.68 1.71 14.77
C PRO A 142 15.64 2.34 13.74
N PHE A 143 15.10 2.80 12.62
CA PHE A 143 15.83 3.63 11.68
C PHE A 143 15.97 5.04 12.28
N THR A 144 17.20 5.53 12.41
CA THR A 144 17.47 6.93 12.68
C THR A 144 17.62 7.67 11.36
N ALA A 145 17.24 8.96 11.33
CA ALA A 145 17.35 9.81 10.14
C ALA A 145 18.81 9.90 9.59
N GLU A 146 19.81 9.51 10.36
CA GLU A 146 21.22 9.49 9.98
C GLU A 146 21.60 8.36 9.02
N SER A 147 20.73 7.38 8.78
CA SER A 147 20.98 6.27 7.85
C SER A 147 20.52 6.55 6.41
N LEU A 148 20.03 7.74 6.10
CA LEU A 148 19.46 8.10 4.79
C LEU A 148 20.37 8.98 3.92
N PHE A 149 21.62 9.26 4.35
CA PHE A 149 22.59 10.06 3.56
C PHE A 149 23.95 9.38 3.42
#